data_de4651913676cb89072d477647417f6f
#
_entry.id   de4651913676cb89072d477647417f6f
#
_cell.length_a   1.000
_cell.length_b   1.000
_cell.length_c   1.000
_cell.angle_alpha   90.00
_cell.angle_beta   90.00
_cell.angle_gamma   90.00
#
_symmetry.space_group_name_H-M   'P 1'
#
loop_
_entity.id
_entity.type
_entity.pdbx_description
1 polymer ?
#
loop_
_entity_poly.entity_id
_entity_poly.type
_entity_poly.pdbx_seq_one_letter_code
_entity_poly.pdbx_strand_id
1 'polypeptide(L)'
;MFGEFLSIIVRSIKLDKTLYKDNKNFGEAAIYFAAIIILLTAIIGLIPGSIFLQFMSGVFGSANIQGPSVRSVIITTIIVWLIKTAYLYFVGVVLFPSKTTKCNYRKILVTVGYASSPLILNSFIVDIKLLYFMFIPYIWYNVSLIIGINQILKYESYFKSTIIVLAPIILLFLFFVSQLFNNHSSVVS
;
A
#
# COMPACT_ATOMS: atom_id res chain seq x y z
N MET A 1 4.26 -24.56 5.03
CA MET A 1 3.26 -23.55 4.61
C MET A 1 3.00 -22.49 5.68
N PHE A 2 2.44 -22.81 6.86
CA PHE A 2 2.13 -21.78 7.87
C PHE A 2 3.37 -21.05 8.39
N GLY A 3 4.47 -21.77 8.69
CA GLY A 3 5.73 -21.17 9.12
C GLY A 3 6.38 -20.28 8.04
N GLU A 4 6.27 -20.63 6.76
CA GLU A 4 6.75 -19.79 5.66
C GLU A 4 5.94 -18.49 5.56
N PHE A 5 4.61 -18.59 5.68
CA PHE A 5 3.71 -17.44 5.67
C PHE A 5 4.05 -16.45 6.79
N LEU A 6 4.21 -16.93 8.04
CA LEU A 6 4.63 -16.09 9.16
C LEU A 6 6.03 -15.48 8.95
N SER A 7 6.95 -16.27 8.41
CA SER A 7 8.30 -15.79 8.09
C SER A 7 8.24 -14.62 7.08
N ILE A 8 7.40 -14.70 6.05
CA ILE A 8 7.22 -13.62 5.07
C ILE A 8 6.73 -12.35 5.74
N ILE A 9 5.69 -12.44 6.59
CA ILE A 9 5.16 -11.29 7.33
C ILE A 9 6.24 -10.64 8.19
N VAL A 10 6.93 -11.43 9.01
CA VAL A 10 7.97 -10.94 9.92
C VAL A 10 9.13 -10.31 9.15
N ARG A 11 9.58 -10.93 8.07
CA ARG A 11 10.67 -10.41 7.22
C ARG A 11 10.27 -9.11 6.52
N SER A 12 9.02 -9.00 6.05
CA SER A 12 8.51 -7.77 5.46
C SER A 12 8.44 -6.63 6.49
N ILE A 13 7.94 -6.90 7.70
CA ILE A 13 7.93 -5.93 8.81
C ILE A 13 9.35 -5.51 9.20
N LYS A 14 10.32 -6.43 9.19
CA LYS A 14 11.74 -6.14 9.45
C LYS A 14 12.46 -5.46 8.29
N LEU A 15 11.78 -5.19 7.16
CA LEU A 15 12.36 -4.61 5.95
C LEU A 15 13.52 -5.44 5.39
N ASP A 16 13.44 -6.77 5.51
CA ASP A 16 14.47 -7.69 5.04
C ASP A 16 14.53 -7.71 3.51
N LYS A 17 15.60 -7.17 2.96
CA LYS A 17 15.85 -7.09 1.51
C LYS A 17 15.92 -8.47 0.85
N THR A 18 16.38 -9.50 1.59
CA THR A 18 16.54 -10.85 1.06
C THR A 18 15.18 -11.50 0.76
N LEU A 19 14.10 -11.06 1.42
CA LEU A 19 12.73 -11.47 1.11
C LEU A 19 12.40 -11.26 -0.38
N TYR A 20 12.80 -10.12 -0.93
CA TYR A 20 12.48 -9.70 -2.30
C TYR A 20 13.55 -10.11 -3.32
N LYS A 21 14.74 -10.50 -2.86
CA LYS A 21 15.85 -10.93 -3.72
C LYS A 21 15.75 -12.40 -4.09
N ASP A 22 15.33 -13.26 -3.17
CA ASP A 22 15.31 -14.70 -3.34
C ASP A 22 14.15 -15.15 -4.23
N ASN A 23 14.46 -15.82 -5.35
CA ASN A 23 13.44 -16.36 -6.26
C ASN A 23 12.56 -17.42 -5.59
N LYS A 24 13.02 -18.09 -4.54
CA LYS A 24 12.25 -19.08 -3.77
C LYS A 24 10.98 -18.48 -3.17
N ASN A 25 11.02 -17.19 -2.78
CA ASN A 25 9.88 -16.48 -2.21
C ASN A 25 8.81 -16.12 -3.26
N PHE A 26 9.04 -16.38 -4.55
CA PHE A 26 8.13 -16.14 -5.66
C PHE A 26 7.62 -17.43 -6.31
N GLY A 27 7.70 -18.56 -5.61
CA GLY A 27 7.15 -19.86 -6.02
C GLY A 27 5.63 -19.81 -6.24
N GLU A 28 5.05 -20.97 -6.56
CA GLU A 28 3.61 -21.07 -6.88
C GLU A 28 2.70 -20.57 -5.76
N ALA A 29 3.02 -20.90 -4.50
CA ALA A 29 2.27 -20.47 -3.33
C ALA A 29 2.35 -18.96 -3.03
N ALA A 30 3.30 -18.25 -3.63
CA ALA A 30 3.55 -16.84 -3.30
C ALA A 30 2.36 -15.91 -3.57
N ILE A 31 1.60 -16.16 -4.63
CA ILE A 31 0.39 -15.39 -4.94
C ILE A 31 -0.67 -15.58 -3.85
N TYR A 32 -0.85 -16.81 -3.38
CA TYR A 32 -1.83 -17.09 -2.31
C TYR A 32 -1.43 -16.42 -1.01
N PHE A 33 -0.14 -16.43 -0.66
CA PHE A 33 0.35 -15.71 0.52
C PHE A 33 0.15 -14.20 0.39
N ALA A 34 0.46 -13.62 -0.76
CA ALA A 34 0.24 -12.20 -1.03
C ALA A 34 -1.25 -11.83 -0.94
N ALA A 35 -2.14 -12.65 -1.53
CA ALA A 35 -3.58 -12.44 -1.47
C ALA A 35 -4.12 -12.54 -0.04
N ILE A 36 -3.66 -13.51 0.75
CA ILE A 36 -4.04 -13.65 2.16
C ILE A 36 -3.61 -12.41 2.97
N ILE A 37 -2.39 -11.91 2.76
CA ILE A 37 -1.90 -10.69 3.43
C ILE A 37 -2.78 -9.50 3.07
N ILE A 38 -3.10 -9.31 1.79
CA ILE A 38 -3.98 -8.23 1.31
C ILE A 38 -5.37 -8.33 1.94
N LEU A 39 -5.96 -9.52 2.00
CA LEU A 39 -7.27 -9.73 2.63
C LEU A 39 -7.23 -9.48 4.14
N LEU A 40 -6.20 -9.94 4.83
CA LEU A 40 -6.00 -9.67 6.25
C LEU A 40 -5.87 -8.17 6.53
N THR A 41 -5.08 -7.45 5.74
CA THR A 41 -4.92 -5.99 5.91
C THR A 41 -6.21 -5.24 5.59
N ALA A 42 -7.03 -5.71 4.64
CA ALA A 42 -8.34 -5.14 4.34
C ALA A 42 -9.31 -5.28 5.53
N ILE A 43 -9.38 -6.46 6.14
CA ILE A 43 -10.25 -6.73 7.28
C ILE A 43 -9.79 -5.95 8.52
N ILE A 44 -8.48 -5.96 8.80
CA ILE A 44 -7.90 -5.22 9.92
C ILE A 44 -8.12 -3.71 9.75
N GLY A 45 -8.02 -3.19 8.53
CA GLY A 45 -8.21 -1.79 8.22
C GLY A 45 -9.64 -1.27 8.38
N LEU A 46 -10.64 -2.15 8.55
CA LEU A 46 -12.03 -1.75 8.77
C LEU A 46 -12.23 -0.95 10.07
N ILE A 47 -11.58 -1.36 11.17
CA ILE A 47 -11.72 -0.70 12.46
C ILE A 47 -11.15 0.72 12.42
N PRO A 48 -9.85 0.95 12.15
CA PRO A 48 -9.32 2.30 12.07
C PRO A 48 -9.97 3.14 10.96
N GLY A 49 -10.39 2.53 9.87
CA GLY A 49 -11.11 3.21 8.80
C GLY A 49 -12.47 3.74 9.23
N SER A 50 -13.24 2.98 10.00
CA SER A 50 -14.53 3.43 10.55
C SER A 50 -14.35 4.54 11.61
N ILE A 51 -13.34 4.44 12.47
CA ILE A 51 -12.99 5.48 13.45
C ILE A 51 -12.58 6.78 12.73
N PHE A 52 -11.79 6.68 11.67
CA PHE A 52 -11.39 7.82 10.86
C PHE A 52 -12.60 8.52 10.22
N LEU A 53 -13.52 7.76 9.64
CA LEU A 53 -14.74 8.32 9.04
C LEU A 53 -15.63 9.02 10.06
N GLN A 54 -15.80 8.45 11.26
CA GLN A 54 -16.52 9.08 12.36
C GLN A 54 -15.85 10.40 12.80
N PHE A 55 -14.53 10.41 12.92
CA PHE A 55 -13.76 11.61 13.23
C PHE A 55 -13.99 12.70 12.17
N MET A 56 -13.87 12.35 10.88
CA MET A 56 -14.07 13.29 9.77
C MET A 56 -15.50 13.81 9.72
N SER A 57 -16.52 12.96 9.96
CA SER A 57 -17.91 13.42 10.02
C SER A 57 -18.16 14.44 11.15
N GLY A 58 -17.50 14.26 12.29
CA GLY A 58 -17.56 15.23 13.39
C GLY A 58 -16.89 16.58 13.06
N VAL A 59 -15.75 16.53 12.33
CA VAL A 59 -15.02 17.75 11.93
C VAL A 59 -15.76 18.54 10.85
N PHE A 60 -16.35 17.86 9.85
CA PHE A 60 -17.00 18.50 8.71
C PHE A 60 -18.52 18.66 8.85
N GLY A 61 -19.09 18.29 10.01
CA GLY A 61 -20.52 18.45 10.28
C GLY A 61 -21.44 17.64 9.34
N SER A 62 -20.89 16.65 8.62
CA SER A 62 -21.66 15.81 7.72
C SER A 62 -22.37 14.69 8.49
N ALA A 63 -23.71 14.69 8.49
CA ALA A 63 -24.51 13.72 9.19
C ALA A 63 -24.27 12.30 8.62
N ASN A 64 -24.03 11.32 9.53
CA ASN A 64 -24.11 9.89 9.30
C ASN A 64 -23.40 9.34 8.05
N ILE A 65 -22.07 9.43 8.02
CA ILE A 65 -21.30 8.62 7.08
C ILE A 65 -21.32 7.18 7.58
N GLN A 66 -22.15 6.33 6.97
CA GLN A 66 -22.11 4.89 7.25
C GLN A 66 -20.75 4.33 6.81
N GLY A 67 -20.11 3.58 7.70
CA GLY A 67 -18.87 2.89 7.37
C GLY A 67 -19.04 1.92 6.19
N PRO A 68 -17.99 1.69 5.41
CA PRO A 68 -18.08 0.78 4.26
C PRO A 68 -18.38 -0.65 4.71
N SER A 69 -19.16 -1.39 3.93
CA SER A 69 -19.42 -2.80 4.20
C SER A 69 -18.14 -3.63 4.02
N VAL A 70 -18.01 -4.73 4.76
CA VAL A 70 -16.87 -5.67 4.64
C VAL A 70 -16.67 -6.09 3.18
N ARG A 71 -17.77 -6.38 2.47
CA ARG A 71 -17.72 -6.77 1.05
C ARG A 71 -17.13 -5.68 0.18
N SER A 72 -17.56 -4.42 0.35
CA SER A 72 -17.04 -3.32 -0.46
C SER A 72 -15.55 -3.07 -0.18
N VAL A 73 -15.12 -3.18 1.07
CA VAL A 73 -13.70 -3.01 1.44
C VAL A 73 -12.83 -4.10 0.79
N ILE A 74 -13.26 -5.36 0.84
CA ILE A 74 -12.53 -6.46 0.22
C ILE A 74 -12.40 -6.24 -1.29
N ILE A 75 -13.51 -5.95 -1.98
CA ILE A 75 -13.52 -5.74 -3.43
C ILE A 75 -12.61 -4.55 -3.80
N THR A 76 -12.77 -3.43 -3.12
CA THR A 76 -11.97 -2.22 -3.37
C THR A 76 -10.48 -2.48 -3.13
N THR A 77 -10.12 -3.19 -2.06
CA THR A 77 -8.72 -3.51 -1.75
C THR A 77 -8.09 -4.39 -2.82
N ILE A 78 -8.81 -5.39 -3.33
CA ILE A 78 -8.34 -6.24 -4.43
C ILE A 78 -8.15 -5.41 -5.70
N ILE A 79 -9.11 -4.56 -6.06
CA ILE A 79 -9.02 -3.69 -7.23
C ILE A 79 -7.83 -2.74 -7.12
N VAL A 80 -7.66 -2.08 -5.97
CA VAL A 80 -6.54 -1.18 -5.70
C VAL A 80 -5.20 -1.92 -5.77
N TRP A 81 -5.12 -3.14 -5.23
CA TRP A 81 -3.93 -3.98 -5.33
C TRP A 81 -3.54 -4.27 -6.77
N LEU A 82 -4.52 -4.66 -7.61
CA LEU A 82 -4.30 -4.95 -9.02
C LEU A 82 -3.90 -3.69 -9.80
N ILE A 83 -4.59 -2.56 -9.60
CA ILE A 83 -4.28 -1.28 -10.25
C ILE A 83 -2.89 -0.80 -9.84
N LYS A 84 -2.55 -0.84 -8.56
CA LYS A 84 -1.22 -0.45 -8.07
C LYS A 84 -0.13 -1.32 -8.67
N THR A 85 -0.38 -2.63 -8.77
CA THR A 85 0.56 -3.56 -9.41
C THR A 85 0.74 -3.25 -10.89
N ALA A 86 -0.36 -3.00 -11.61
CA ALA A 86 -0.33 -2.63 -13.03
C ALA A 86 0.45 -1.32 -13.25
N TYR A 87 0.20 -0.31 -12.42
CA TYR A 87 0.96 0.93 -12.43
C TYR A 87 2.46 0.70 -12.23
N LEU A 88 2.85 -0.02 -11.16
CA LEU A 88 4.26 -0.30 -10.86
C LEU A 88 4.94 -1.13 -11.95
N TYR A 89 4.21 -2.06 -12.57
CA TYR A 89 4.70 -2.80 -13.71
C TYR A 89 4.93 -1.88 -14.92
N PHE A 90 3.93 -1.10 -15.28
CA PHE A 90 4.02 -0.19 -16.43
C PHE A 90 5.14 0.83 -16.26
N VAL A 91 5.17 1.51 -15.12
CA VAL A 91 6.17 2.56 -14.88
C VAL A 91 7.56 1.95 -14.65
N GLY A 92 7.67 0.91 -13.82
CA GLY A 92 8.96 0.36 -13.42
C GLY A 92 9.61 -0.54 -14.48
N VAL A 93 8.83 -1.30 -15.25
CA VAL A 93 9.35 -2.27 -16.22
C VAL A 93 9.30 -1.73 -17.65
N VAL A 94 8.25 -0.96 -18.02
CA VAL A 94 8.07 -0.48 -19.39
C VAL A 94 8.70 0.91 -19.57
N LEU A 95 8.41 1.86 -18.69
CA LEU A 95 8.89 3.25 -18.86
C LEU A 95 10.32 3.44 -18.34
N PHE A 96 10.67 2.86 -17.20
CA PHE A 96 11.98 3.06 -16.56
C PHE A 96 12.71 1.74 -16.28
N PRO A 97 12.93 0.87 -17.29
CA PRO A 97 13.62 -0.39 -17.08
C PRO A 97 15.08 -0.14 -16.60
N SER A 98 15.58 -1.06 -15.78
CA SER A 98 17.02 -1.19 -15.54
C SER A 98 17.63 -2.08 -16.61
N LYS A 99 18.93 -1.92 -16.93
CA LYS A 99 19.67 -2.75 -17.90
C LYS A 99 19.56 -4.26 -17.63
N THR A 100 19.32 -4.63 -16.38
CA THR A 100 19.25 -6.03 -15.92
C THR A 100 17.84 -6.47 -15.50
N THR A 101 16.81 -5.64 -15.71
CA THR A 101 15.44 -5.95 -15.29
C THR A 101 14.87 -7.10 -16.10
N LYS A 102 14.69 -8.26 -15.43
CA LYS A 102 13.90 -9.41 -15.91
C LYS A 102 12.76 -9.65 -14.91
N CYS A 103 11.77 -8.76 -14.90
CA CYS A 103 10.66 -8.82 -13.96
C CYS A 103 9.35 -9.02 -14.72
N ASN A 104 8.52 -9.96 -14.27
CA ASN A 104 7.19 -10.18 -14.77
C ASN A 104 6.15 -9.57 -13.82
N TYR A 105 4.94 -9.36 -14.32
CA TYR A 105 3.80 -8.81 -13.56
C TYR A 105 3.56 -9.56 -12.23
N ARG A 106 3.66 -10.90 -12.25
CA ARG A 106 3.48 -11.76 -11.07
C ARG A 106 4.43 -11.42 -9.94
N LYS A 107 5.71 -11.13 -10.23
CA LYS A 107 6.69 -10.77 -9.19
C LYS A 107 6.32 -9.44 -8.52
N ILE A 108 5.84 -8.47 -9.28
CA ILE A 108 5.39 -7.18 -8.72
C ILE A 108 4.14 -7.38 -7.88
N LEU A 109 3.17 -8.18 -8.37
CA LEU A 109 1.94 -8.49 -7.66
C LEU A 109 2.22 -9.09 -6.27
N VAL A 110 3.10 -10.08 -6.21
CA VAL A 110 3.53 -10.70 -4.95
C VAL A 110 4.27 -9.70 -4.06
N THR A 111 5.16 -8.89 -4.63
CA THR A 111 5.92 -7.89 -3.88
C THR A 111 5.01 -6.86 -3.22
N VAL A 112 3.99 -6.35 -3.93
CA VAL A 112 3.01 -5.42 -3.37
C VAL A 112 2.24 -6.06 -2.22
N GLY A 113 1.84 -7.35 -2.37
CA GLY A 113 1.17 -8.09 -1.31
C GLY A 113 2.04 -8.28 -0.07
N TYR A 114 3.29 -8.72 -0.25
CA TYR A 114 4.22 -8.90 0.87
C TYR A 114 4.54 -7.57 1.57
N ALA A 115 4.77 -6.51 0.79
CA ALA A 115 5.04 -5.19 1.34
C ALA A 115 3.87 -4.65 2.19
N SER A 116 2.63 -5.13 1.99
CA SER A 116 1.47 -4.73 2.78
C SER A 116 1.45 -5.29 4.21
N SER A 117 2.33 -6.26 4.54
CA SER A 117 2.38 -6.86 5.89
C SER A 117 2.47 -5.86 7.05
N PRO A 118 3.21 -4.72 6.97
CA PRO A 118 3.22 -3.74 8.06
C PRO A 118 1.84 -3.16 8.38
N LEU A 119 0.90 -3.14 7.42
CA LEU A 119 -0.46 -2.64 7.66
C LEU A 119 -1.25 -3.50 8.66
N ILE A 120 -0.80 -4.73 8.95
CA ILE A 120 -1.37 -5.59 10.00
C ILE A 120 -1.24 -4.90 11.37
N LEU A 121 -0.21 -4.05 11.56
CA LEU A 121 -0.02 -3.29 12.80
C LEU A 121 -1.17 -2.31 13.08
N ASN A 122 -2.00 -1.97 12.09
CA ASN A 122 -3.22 -1.19 12.30
C ASN A 122 -4.24 -1.88 13.22
N SER A 123 -4.08 -3.20 13.48
CA SER A 123 -4.91 -3.91 14.46
C SER A 123 -4.82 -3.35 15.89
N PHE A 124 -3.75 -2.63 16.21
CA PHE A 124 -3.59 -1.97 17.50
C PHE A 124 -4.37 -0.64 17.61
N ILE A 125 -4.90 -0.13 16.50
CA ILE A 125 -5.63 1.14 16.46
C ILE A 125 -7.12 0.87 16.67
N VAL A 126 -7.53 0.85 17.93
CA VAL A 126 -8.91 0.55 18.36
C VAL A 126 -9.64 1.75 18.96
N ASP A 127 -8.95 2.90 19.09
CA ASP A 127 -9.47 4.13 19.69
C ASP A 127 -9.09 5.35 18.85
N ILE A 128 -9.94 6.38 18.86
CA ILE A 128 -9.71 7.65 18.16
C ILE A 128 -8.41 8.34 18.60
N LYS A 129 -8.02 8.19 19.86
CA LYS A 129 -6.75 8.74 20.39
C LYS A 129 -5.53 8.10 19.72
N LEU A 130 -5.66 6.87 19.24
CA LEU A 130 -4.60 6.13 18.53
C LEU A 130 -4.59 6.38 17.02
N LEU A 131 -5.56 7.14 16.51
CA LEU A 131 -5.73 7.39 15.07
C LEU A 131 -4.47 8.00 14.43
N TYR A 132 -3.77 8.86 15.16
CA TYR A 132 -2.51 9.44 14.66
C TYR A 132 -1.42 8.42 14.39
N PHE A 133 -1.45 7.28 15.07
CA PHE A 133 -0.49 6.21 14.85
C PHE A 133 -0.74 5.42 13.56
N MET A 134 -1.89 5.61 12.90
CA MET A 134 -2.23 4.96 11.63
C MET A 134 -1.22 5.29 10.52
N PHE A 135 -0.59 6.47 10.58
CA PHE A 135 0.41 6.86 9.60
C PHE A 135 1.69 6.02 9.67
N ILE A 136 2.04 5.47 10.85
CA ILE A 136 3.28 4.70 11.04
C ILE A 136 3.27 3.43 10.19
N PRO A 137 2.29 2.50 10.28
CA PRO A 137 2.21 1.33 9.41
C PRO A 137 2.14 1.69 7.93
N TYR A 138 1.50 2.81 7.58
CA TYR A 138 1.39 3.26 6.19
C TYR A 138 2.72 3.74 5.63
N ILE A 139 3.49 4.53 6.39
CA ILE A 139 4.85 4.92 6.01
C ILE A 139 5.73 3.67 5.87
N TRP A 140 5.65 2.76 6.84
CA TRP A 140 6.40 1.50 6.84
C TRP A 140 6.08 0.62 5.62
N TYR A 141 4.80 0.52 5.26
CA TYR A 141 4.36 -0.14 4.02
C TYR A 141 5.06 0.45 2.78
N ASN A 142 5.09 1.79 2.65
CA ASN A 142 5.73 2.43 1.50
C ASN A 142 7.24 2.18 1.49
N VAL A 143 7.91 2.20 2.64
CA VAL A 143 9.33 1.85 2.75
C VAL A 143 9.57 0.39 2.34
N SER A 144 8.76 -0.55 2.83
CA SER A 144 8.84 -1.96 2.44
C SER A 144 8.64 -2.14 0.93
N LEU A 145 7.68 -1.41 0.35
CA LEU A 145 7.41 -1.44 -1.09
C LEU A 145 8.57 -0.86 -1.91
N ILE A 146 9.16 0.26 -1.49
CA ILE A 146 10.34 0.85 -2.14
C ILE A 146 11.49 -0.15 -2.16
N ILE A 147 11.75 -0.80 -1.02
CA ILE A 147 12.78 -1.84 -0.93
C ILE A 147 12.46 -3.00 -1.88
N GLY A 148 11.22 -3.50 -1.86
CA GLY A 148 10.78 -4.59 -2.71
C GLY A 148 10.94 -4.27 -4.19
N ILE A 149 10.42 -3.14 -4.64
CA ILE A 149 10.52 -2.69 -6.04
C ILE A 149 11.98 -2.50 -6.45
N ASN A 150 12.82 -1.91 -5.59
CA ASN A 150 14.26 -1.76 -5.88
C ASN A 150 14.93 -3.11 -6.12
N GLN A 151 14.65 -4.12 -5.27
CA GLN A 151 15.27 -5.44 -5.38
C GLN A 151 14.80 -6.22 -6.61
N ILE A 152 13.51 -6.22 -6.92
CA ILE A 152 12.98 -7.00 -8.06
C ILE A 152 13.30 -6.36 -9.41
N LEU A 153 13.37 -5.02 -9.49
CA LEU A 153 13.73 -4.28 -10.70
C LEU A 153 15.25 -4.09 -10.83
N LYS A 154 16.01 -4.45 -9.79
CA LYS A 154 17.48 -4.33 -9.76
C LYS A 154 17.97 -2.91 -10.06
N TYR A 155 17.33 -1.91 -9.46
CA TYR A 155 17.83 -0.54 -9.60
C TYR A 155 19.10 -0.33 -8.77
N GLU A 156 20.05 0.41 -9.34
CA GLU A 156 21.29 0.77 -8.65
C GLU A 156 21.05 1.71 -7.46
N SER A 157 19.99 2.54 -7.56
CA SER A 157 19.65 3.54 -6.54
C SER A 157 18.20 3.38 -6.07
N TYR A 158 17.99 3.52 -4.76
CA TYR A 158 16.65 3.60 -4.16
C TYR A 158 15.87 4.84 -4.62
N PHE A 159 16.54 5.88 -5.12
CA PHE A 159 15.89 7.11 -5.57
C PHE A 159 14.85 6.84 -6.68
N LYS A 160 15.20 6.00 -7.67
CA LYS A 160 14.25 5.63 -8.74
C LYS A 160 13.03 4.91 -8.21
N SER A 161 13.21 3.91 -7.34
CA SER A 161 12.09 3.17 -6.74
C SER A 161 11.25 4.06 -5.84
N THR A 162 11.85 5.01 -5.13
CA THR A 162 11.14 5.99 -4.30
C THR A 162 10.23 6.86 -5.16
N ILE A 163 10.74 7.44 -6.24
CA ILE A 163 9.93 8.24 -7.16
C ILE A 163 8.77 7.41 -7.72
N ILE A 164 9.03 6.21 -8.22
CA ILE A 164 8.00 5.35 -8.82
C ILE A 164 6.90 5.01 -7.81
N VAL A 165 7.27 4.68 -6.59
CA VAL A 165 6.29 4.29 -5.55
C VAL A 165 5.51 5.49 -5.02
N LEU A 166 6.15 6.65 -4.83
CA LEU A 166 5.53 7.83 -4.23
C LEU A 166 4.85 8.75 -5.25
N ALA A 167 5.17 8.67 -6.54
CA ALA A 167 4.57 9.54 -7.56
C ALA A 167 3.04 9.60 -7.54
N PRO A 168 2.28 8.49 -7.42
CA PRO A 168 0.82 8.55 -7.35
C PRO A 168 0.33 9.32 -6.12
N ILE A 169 1.01 9.17 -4.99
CA ILE A 169 0.66 9.85 -3.74
C ILE A 169 0.89 11.36 -3.88
N ILE A 170 2.03 11.74 -4.45
CA ILE A 170 2.39 13.14 -4.69
C ILE A 170 1.40 13.77 -5.67
N LEU A 171 1.06 13.09 -6.76
CA LEU A 171 0.09 13.59 -7.74
C LEU A 171 -1.30 13.78 -7.14
N LEU A 172 -1.78 12.83 -6.33
CA LEU A 172 -3.05 12.96 -5.62
C LEU A 172 -3.02 14.13 -4.64
N PHE A 173 -1.94 14.31 -3.91
CA PHE A 173 -1.78 15.43 -2.98
C PHE A 173 -1.81 16.77 -3.72
N LEU A 174 -1.06 16.91 -4.83
CA LEU A 174 -1.06 18.13 -5.64
C LEU A 174 -2.45 18.41 -6.24
N PHE A 175 -3.14 17.39 -6.71
CA PHE A 175 -4.51 17.52 -7.19
C PHE A 175 -5.44 18.03 -6.09
N PHE A 176 -5.37 17.46 -4.88
CA PHE A 176 -6.19 17.89 -3.76
C PHE A 176 -5.91 19.36 -3.36
N VAL A 177 -4.64 19.74 -3.30
CA VAL A 177 -4.22 21.11 -3.02
C VAL A 177 -4.75 22.08 -4.09
N SER A 178 -4.70 21.71 -5.37
CA SER A 178 -5.25 22.54 -6.46
C SER A 178 -6.75 22.77 -6.33
N GLN A 179 -7.51 21.77 -5.88
CA GLN A 179 -8.96 21.93 -5.63
C GLN A 179 -9.26 22.89 -4.49
N LEU A 180 -8.44 22.87 -3.43
CA LEU A 180 -8.60 23.81 -2.32
C LEU A 180 -8.42 25.27 -2.76
N PHE A 181 -7.42 25.55 -3.62
CA PHE A 181 -7.20 26.90 -4.15
C PHE A 181 -8.30 27.33 -5.10
N ASN A 182 -8.81 26.47 -5.98
CA ASN A 182 -9.86 26.79 -6.92
C ASN A 182 -11.20 27.11 -6.21
N ASN A 183 -11.53 26.40 -5.14
CA ASN A 183 -12.75 26.65 -4.37
C ASN A 183 -12.68 27.99 -3.60
N HIS A 184 -11.50 28.44 -3.18
CA HIS A 184 -11.34 29.73 -2.52
C HIS A 184 -11.54 30.93 -3.47
N SER A 185 -11.15 30.81 -4.74
CA SER A 185 -11.31 31.86 -5.73
C SER A 185 -12.77 32.08 -6.16
N SER A 186 -13.62 31.06 -6.06
CA SER A 186 -15.04 31.14 -6.43
C SER A 186 -15.93 31.75 -5.32
N VAL A 187 -15.43 31.89 -4.10
CA VAL A 187 -16.17 32.51 -2.95
C VAL A 187 -15.91 34.02 -2.83
N VAL A 188 -14.87 34.52 -3.52
CA VAL A 188 -14.45 35.96 -3.45
C VAL A 188 -14.89 36.74 -4.71
N SER A 189 -15.46 36.10 -5.69
CA SER A 189 -16.07 36.73 -6.90
C SER A 189 -17.56 36.83 -6.75
#